data_79c8b4dd46b80611aaac22244c5e3598
#
_entry.id   79c8b4dd46b80611aaac22244c5e3598
#
_cell.length_a   1.000
_cell.length_b   1.000
_cell.length_c   1.000
_cell.angle_alpha   90.00
_cell.angle_beta   90.00
_cell.angle_gamma   90.00
#
_symmetry.space_group_name_H-M   'P 1'
#
loop_
_entity.id
_entity.type
_entity.pdbx_description
1 polymer ?
#
loop_
_entity_poly.entity_id
_entity_poly.type
_entity_poly.pdbx_seq_one_letter_code
_entity_poly.pdbx_strand_id
1 'polypeptide(L)'
;VSHADWLSTIDSIFTEMDKNKSVYPETVLNTSSFIIEQCINGDEYAFDAYFNASGEPVVLGILKHTFASETDVSDRVYTTSREIIEENLADFTDFAGRIGKLAQLKNFPVHIEVRRENGVLMPIEVNPMRFGGWCTTADIFHLAYGFNPYLCYFLQEKPNWDEALKGKEGKLYSLVVLNNSTDVHVKHITDFDFDKLLANF
;
A
#
# COMPACT_ATOMS: atom_id res chain seq x y z
N VAL A 1 -3.22 -22.62 -4.45
CA VAL A 1 -4.39 -23.53 -4.61
C VAL A 1 -4.03 -24.54 -5.68
N SER A 2 -4.10 -25.83 -5.38
CA SER A 2 -3.87 -26.86 -6.38
C SER A 2 -5.07 -27.00 -7.32
N HIS A 3 -4.86 -27.61 -8.50
CA HIS A 3 -5.98 -27.88 -9.41
C HIS A 3 -7.04 -28.83 -8.78
N ALA A 4 -6.63 -29.66 -7.83
CA ALA A 4 -7.54 -30.56 -7.11
C ALA A 4 -8.49 -29.80 -6.17
N ASP A 5 -8.04 -28.65 -5.63
CA ASP A 5 -8.82 -27.85 -4.69
C ASP A 5 -9.70 -26.79 -5.39
N TRP A 6 -9.61 -26.73 -6.73
CA TRP A 6 -10.22 -25.66 -7.51
C TRP A 6 -11.73 -25.52 -7.31
N LEU A 7 -12.47 -26.64 -7.33
CA LEU A 7 -13.92 -26.61 -7.18
C LEU A 7 -14.34 -26.11 -5.78
N SER A 8 -13.68 -26.60 -4.73
CA SER A 8 -13.96 -26.14 -3.37
C SER A 8 -13.57 -24.68 -3.16
N THR A 9 -12.51 -24.22 -3.82
CA THR A 9 -12.07 -22.83 -3.79
C THR A 9 -13.09 -21.90 -4.46
N ILE A 10 -13.63 -22.29 -5.62
CA ILE A 10 -14.69 -21.54 -6.30
C ILE A 10 -15.91 -21.40 -5.39
N ASP A 11 -16.38 -22.47 -4.79
CA ASP A 11 -17.55 -22.43 -3.90
C ASP A 11 -17.31 -21.51 -2.70
N SER A 12 -16.10 -21.51 -2.14
CA SER A 12 -15.71 -20.60 -1.08
C SER A 12 -15.70 -19.14 -1.54
N ILE A 13 -15.16 -18.86 -2.72
CA ILE A 13 -15.13 -17.50 -3.31
C ILE A 13 -16.55 -16.97 -3.48
N PHE A 14 -17.44 -17.74 -4.11
CA PHE A 14 -18.83 -17.30 -4.30
C PHE A 14 -19.56 -17.10 -2.98
N THR A 15 -19.28 -17.93 -1.98
CA THR A 15 -19.84 -17.77 -0.63
C THR A 15 -19.40 -16.45 0.01
N GLU A 16 -18.12 -16.11 -0.08
CA GLU A 16 -17.60 -14.83 0.44
C GLU A 16 -18.12 -13.63 -0.35
N MET A 17 -18.19 -13.74 -1.68
CA MET A 17 -18.78 -12.69 -2.52
C MET A 17 -20.24 -12.42 -2.14
N ASP A 18 -21.03 -13.45 -1.91
CA ASP A 18 -22.44 -13.32 -1.50
C ASP A 18 -22.62 -12.65 -0.14
N LYS A 19 -21.73 -12.92 0.82
CA LYS A 19 -21.72 -12.23 2.13
C LYS A 19 -21.50 -10.72 1.99
N ASN A 20 -20.67 -10.31 1.04
CA ASN A 20 -20.28 -8.91 0.84
C ASN A 20 -21.26 -8.12 -0.06
N LYS A 21 -22.19 -8.78 -0.74
CA LYS A 21 -23.18 -8.10 -1.63
C LYS A 21 -24.03 -7.05 -0.91
N SER A 22 -24.29 -7.23 0.39
CA SER A 22 -25.08 -6.29 1.18
C SER A 22 -24.27 -5.14 1.77
N VAL A 23 -22.95 -5.21 1.69
CA VAL A 23 -22.03 -4.23 2.32
C VAL A 23 -21.74 -3.07 1.38
N TYR A 24 -21.67 -3.35 0.08
CA TYR A 24 -21.33 -2.36 -0.94
C TYR A 24 -22.41 -2.27 -2.03
N PRO A 25 -22.66 -1.08 -2.60
CA PRO A 25 -23.50 -0.95 -3.78
C PRO A 25 -22.98 -1.79 -4.95
N GLU A 26 -23.85 -2.37 -5.75
CA GLU A 26 -23.50 -3.21 -6.92
C GLU A 26 -22.61 -2.46 -7.93
N THR A 27 -22.74 -1.14 -8.00
CA THR A 27 -21.90 -0.26 -8.84
C THR A 27 -20.45 -0.17 -8.36
N VAL A 28 -20.18 -0.52 -7.09
CA VAL A 28 -18.84 -0.50 -6.48
C VAL A 28 -18.24 -1.90 -6.46
N LEU A 29 -19.03 -2.90 -6.10
CA LEU A 29 -18.59 -4.28 -6.01
C LEU A 29 -19.39 -5.16 -6.99
N ASN A 30 -18.78 -5.48 -8.13
CA ASN A 30 -19.34 -6.46 -9.03
C ASN A 30 -18.94 -7.88 -8.59
N THR A 31 -19.89 -8.62 -8.04
CA THR A 31 -19.68 -9.98 -7.54
C THR A 31 -19.91 -11.07 -8.61
N SER A 32 -20.03 -10.69 -9.88
CA SER A 32 -20.27 -11.66 -10.97
C SER A 32 -18.98 -12.19 -11.61
N SER A 33 -17.83 -11.57 -11.31
CA SER A 33 -16.54 -11.95 -11.90
C SER A 33 -15.38 -11.69 -10.92
N PHE A 34 -14.33 -12.46 -11.09
CA PHE A 34 -13.06 -12.30 -10.36
C PHE A 34 -11.88 -12.55 -11.29
N ILE A 35 -10.72 -12.05 -10.92
CA ILE A 35 -9.46 -12.23 -11.64
C ILE A 35 -8.68 -13.37 -10.97
N ILE A 36 -8.06 -14.20 -11.80
CA ILE A 36 -7.14 -15.24 -11.34
C ILE A 36 -5.77 -14.85 -11.87
N GLU A 37 -4.83 -14.68 -10.97
CA GLU A 37 -3.47 -14.28 -11.30
C GLU A 37 -2.45 -15.27 -10.72
N GLN A 38 -1.27 -15.30 -11.30
CA GLN A 38 -0.16 -16.05 -10.74
C GLN A 38 0.27 -15.40 -9.43
N CYS A 39 0.48 -16.22 -8.39
CA CYS A 39 1.07 -15.73 -7.14
C CYS A 39 2.49 -15.21 -7.42
N ILE A 40 2.73 -13.96 -7.03
CA ILE A 40 4.04 -13.31 -7.10
C ILE A 40 4.70 -13.49 -5.73
N ASN A 41 5.92 -14.02 -5.70
CA ASN A 41 6.70 -14.17 -4.48
C ASN A 41 7.56 -12.92 -4.21
N GLY A 42 8.26 -12.92 -3.07
CA GLY A 42 9.22 -11.88 -2.71
C GLY A 42 8.68 -10.84 -1.74
N ASP A 43 9.54 -9.88 -1.42
CA ASP A 43 9.19 -8.78 -0.52
C ASP A 43 8.17 -7.85 -1.16
N GLU A 44 7.14 -7.51 -0.39
CA GLU A 44 6.09 -6.61 -0.85
C GLU A 44 6.35 -5.18 -0.38
N TYR A 45 6.09 -4.26 -1.29
CA TYR A 45 6.23 -2.82 -1.06
C TYR A 45 5.00 -2.09 -1.60
N ALA A 46 4.65 -1.01 -0.91
CA ALA A 46 3.70 -0.03 -1.37
C ALA A 46 4.38 1.33 -1.50
N PHE A 47 4.09 2.09 -2.54
CA PHE A 47 4.65 3.42 -2.67
C PHE A 47 3.66 4.41 -3.27
N ASP A 48 3.74 5.65 -2.78
CA ASP A 48 2.99 6.77 -3.33
C ASP A 48 3.86 7.54 -4.30
N ALA A 49 3.28 7.87 -5.44
CA ALA A 49 3.92 8.70 -6.44
C ALA A 49 2.91 9.60 -7.14
N TYR A 50 3.41 10.59 -7.85
CA TYR A 50 2.61 11.33 -8.83
C TYR A 50 3.40 11.53 -10.12
N PHE A 51 2.67 11.70 -11.20
CA PHE A 51 3.22 12.13 -12.48
C PHE A 51 3.01 13.64 -12.62
N ASN A 52 4.09 14.38 -12.81
CA ASN A 52 4.01 15.83 -12.94
C ASN A 52 3.37 16.27 -14.28
N ALA A 53 3.29 17.56 -14.54
CA ALA A 53 2.73 18.11 -15.79
C ALA A 53 3.45 17.63 -17.05
N SER A 54 4.73 17.27 -16.95
CA SER A 54 5.52 16.70 -18.06
C SER A 54 5.36 15.18 -18.17
N GLY A 55 4.74 14.52 -17.19
CA GLY A 55 4.60 13.06 -17.13
C GLY A 55 5.81 12.36 -16.47
N GLU A 56 6.67 13.12 -15.80
CA GLU A 56 7.79 12.54 -15.04
C GLU A 56 7.27 12.02 -13.69
N PRO A 57 7.68 10.82 -13.25
CA PRO A 57 7.28 10.28 -11.95
C PRO A 57 8.03 10.97 -10.81
N VAL A 58 7.34 11.20 -9.73
CA VAL A 58 7.88 11.68 -8.46
C VAL A 58 7.42 10.74 -7.36
N VAL A 59 8.33 9.94 -6.81
CA VAL A 59 8.06 9.07 -5.66
C VAL A 59 8.04 9.91 -4.39
N LEU A 60 6.98 9.77 -3.61
CA LEU A 60 6.73 10.52 -2.38
C LEU A 60 7.03 9.72 -1.11
N GLY A 61 7.15 8.41 -1.23
CA GLY A 61 7.52 7.54 -0.12
C GLY A 61 7.33 6.08 -0.48
N ILE A 62 8.06 5.22 0.22
CA ILE A 62 8.08 3.77 0.03
C ILE A 62 7.88 3.11 1.38
N LEU A 63 6.98 2.17 1.43
CA LEU A 63 6.67 1.33 2.58
C LEU A 63 6.98 -0.13 2.25
N LYS A 64 7.64 -0.83 3.15
CA LYS A 64 7.77 -2.28 3.09
C LYS A 64 6.64 -2.90 3.91
N HIS A 65 5.90 -3.83 3.32
CA HIS A 65 4.86 -4.57 4.01
C HIS A 65 5.47 -5.72 4.81
N THR A 66 5.01 -5.91 6.04
CA THR A 66 5.44 -6.99 6.91
C THR A 66 4.25 -7.88 7.25
N PHE A 67 4.34 -9.14 6.83
CA PHE A 67 3.36 -10.17 7.10
C PHE A 67 3.70 -10.94 8.38
N ALA A 68 2.70 -11.38 9.12
CA ALA A 68 2.89 -12.21 10.31
C ALA A 68 3.28 -13.66 9.95
N SER A 69 2.91 -14.13 8.75
CA SER A 69 3.22 -15.46 8.23
C SER A 69 3.11 -15.49 6.70
N GLU A 70 3.56 -16.57 6.08
CA GLU A 70 3.44 -16.79 4.62
C GLU A 70 1.99 -16.86 4.11
N THR A 71 1.04 -17.14 5.00
CA THR A 71 -0.39 -17.20 4.67
C THR A 71 -1.16 -15.95 5.09
N ASP A 72 -0.49 -14.99 5.70
CA ASP A 72 -1.08 -13.71 6.07
C ASP A 72 -1.24 -12.86 4.80
N VAL A 73 -2.45 -12.38 4.58
CA VAL A 73 -2.81 -11.48 3.47
C VAL A 73 -3.41 -10.17 4.02
N SER A 74 -3.19 -9.88 5.31
CA SER A 74 -3.76 -8.71 5.95
C SER A 74 -2.85 -7.49 5.87
N ASP A 75 -3.43 -6.35 5.55
CA ASP A 75 -2.76 -5.05 5.49
C ASP A 75 -2.58 -4.45 6.89
N ARG A 76 -1.62 -4.98 7.67
CA ARG A 76 -1.49 -4.59 9.07
C ARG A 76 -0.27 -3.76 9.39
N VAL A 77 0.88 -4.05 8.80
CA VAL A 77 2.14 -3.38 9.17
C VAL A 77 2.90 -2.97 7.94
N TYR A 78 3.03 -1.67 7.76
CA TYR A 78 3.83 -1.05 6.73
C TYR A 78 4.92 -0.21 7.37
N THR A 79 6.15 -0.37 6.92
CA THR A 79 7.32 0.24 7.53
C THR A 79 8.13 1.02 6.51
N THR A 80 8.63 2.18 6.92
CA THR A 80 9.58 2.96 6.14
C THR A 80 10.81 3.34 6.98
N SER A 81 11.93 3.48 6.34
CA SER A 81 13.18 3.96 6.92
C SER A 81 14.04 4.63 5.85
N ARG A 82 15.13 5.26 6.29
CA ARG A 82 16.16 5.79 5.39
C ARG A 82 16.66 4.71 4.43
N GLU A 83 16.99 3.54 4.96
CA GLU A 83 17.55 2.42 4.20
C GLU A 83 16.54 1.93 3.14
N ILE A 84 15.26 1.82 3.50
CA ILE A 84 14.19 1.44 2.56
C ILE A 84 14.11 2.45 1.41
N ILE A 85 14.19 3.74 1.69
CA ILE A 85 14.15 4.78 0.66
C ILE A 85 15.41 4.70 -0.22
N GLU A 86 16.62 4.73 0.39
CA GLU A 86 17.89 4.76 -0.36
C GLU A 86 18.06 3.54 -1.26
N GLU A 87 17.67 2.35 -0.81
CA GLU A 87 17.79 1.10 -1.56
C GLU A 87 16.78 0.99 -2.73
N ASN A 88 15.65 1.67 -2.65
CA ASN A 88 14.53 1.42 -3.55
C ASN A 88 14.13 2.60 -4.43
N LEU A 89 14.47 3.83 -4.05
CA LEU A 89 13.95 5.04 -4.69
C LEU A 89 14.22 5.09 -6.21
N ALA A 90 15.41 4.72 -6.64
CA ALA A 90 15.78 4.77 -8.06
C ALA A 90 14.97 3.75 -8.88
N ASP A 91 14.92 2.50 -8.43
CA ASP A 91 14.22 1.43 -9.12
C ASP A 91 12.71 1.68 -9.19
N PHE A 92 12.13 2.21 -8.10
CA PHE A 92 10.69 2.49 -8.03
C PHE A 92 10.32 3.71 -8.87
N THR A 93 11.21 4.69 -8.95
CA THR A 93 11.04 5.83 -9.86
C THR A 93 11.05 5.38 -11.32
N ASP A 94 11.99 4.51 -11.70
CA ASP A 94 12.04 3.93 -13.04
C ASP A 94 10.81 3.08 -13.35
N PHE A 95 10.39 2.25 -12.38
CA PHE A 95 9.19 1.42 -12.52
C PHE A 95 7.93 2.27 -12.73
N ALA A 96 7.72 3.31 -11.89
CA ALA A 96 6.62 4.26 -12.07
C ALA A 96 6.71 4.96 -13.43
N GLY A 97 7.92 5.36 -13.85
CA GLY A 97 8.14 6.00 -15.15
C GLY A 97 7.70 5.15 -16.33
N ARG A 98 7.92 3.85 -16.28
CA ARG A 98 7.43 2.91 -17.30
C ARG A 98 5.90 2.84 -17.33
N ILE A 99 5.25 2.78 -16.17
CA ILE A 99 3.78 2.81 -16.06
C ILE A 99 3.23 4.12 -16.62
N GLY A 100 3.78 5.25 -16.16
CA GLY A 100 3.34 6.59 -16.60
C GLY A 100 3.47 6.79 -18.10
N LYS A 101 4.54 6.29 -18.70
CA LYS A 101 4.77 6.35 -20.14
C LYS A 101 3.76 5.50 -20.93
N LEU A 102 3.49 4.27 -20.46
CA LEU A 102 2.52 3.37 -21.09
C LEU A 102 1.09 3.94 -21.03
N ALA A 103 0.70 4.48 -19.87
CA ALA A 103 -0.62 5.03 -19.65
C ALA A 103 -0.74 6.54 -19.99
N GLN A 104 0.34 7.19 -20.44
CA GLN A 104 0.41 8.62 -20.76
C GLN A 104 -0.06 9.53 -19.59
N LEU A 105 0.32 9.18 -18.36
CA LEU A 105 -0.12 9.87 -17.17
C LEU A 105 0.57 11.23 -17.01
N LYS A 106 -0.23 12.26 -16.64
CA LYS A 106 0.22 13.61 -16.32
C LYS A 106 -0.69 14.21 -15.24
N ASN A 107 -0.12 14.98 -14.34
CA ASN A 107 -0.85 15.58 -13.22
C ASN A 107 -1.69 14.53 -12.47
N PHE A 108 -1.09 13.39 -12.15
CA PHE A 108 -1.84 12.21 -11.76
C PHE A 108 -1.21 11.53 -10.55
N PRO A 109 -1.88 11.48 -9.37
CA PRO A 109 -1.39 10.75 -8.22
C PRO A 109 -1.73 9.28 -8.32
N VAL A 110 -0.84 8.43 -7.79
CA VAL A 110 -1.00 6.98 -7.77
C VAL A 110 -0.48 6.39 -6.48
N HIS A 111 -1.09 5.30 -6.06
CA HIS A 111 -0.55 4.36 -5.10
C HIS A 111 -0.28 3.05 -5.82
N ILE A 112 0.93 2.53 -5.70
CA ILE A 112 1.36 1.33 -6.43
C ILE A 112 1.87 0.31 -5.42
N GLU A 113 1.40 -0.93 -5.56
CA GLU A 113 1.87 -2.07 -4.80
C GLU A 113 2.65 -3.01 -5.72
N VAL A 114 3.81 -3.44 -5.25
CA VAL A 114 4.74 -4.28 -6.01
C VAL A 114 5.33 -5.36 -5.12
N ARG A 115 5.70 -6.48 -5.73
CA ARG A 115 6.63 -7.42 -5.11
C ARG A 115 7.97 -7.41 -5.82
N ARG A 116 9.02 -7.53 -5.02
CA ARG A 116 10.39 -7.67 -5.53
C ARG A 116 10.85 -9.11 -5.36
N GLU A 117 10.93 -9.83 -6.46
CA GLU A 117 11.45 -11.18 -6.52
C GLU A 117 12.73 -11.22 -7.35
N ASN A 118 13.84 -11.70 -6.77
CA ASN A 118 15.15 -11.79 -7.45
C ASN A 118 15.60 -10.46 -8.10
N GLY A 119 15.31 -9.32 -7.47
CA GLY A 119 15.65 -7.99 -7.97
C GLY A 119 14.67 -7.43 -9.02
N VAL A 120 13.68 -8.19 -9.45
CA VAL A 120 12.67 -7.75 -10.42
C VAL A 120 11.42 -7.24 -9.69
N LEU A 121 10.97 -6.04 -10.06
CA LEU A 121 9.70 -5.47 -9.58
C LEU A 121 8.55 -5.94 -10.45
N MET A 122 7.54 -6.53 -9.81
CA MET A 122 6.30 -6.97 -10.44
C MET A 122 5.12 -6.24 -9.80
N PRO A 123 4.19 -5.68 -10.59
CA PRO A 123 3.03 -4.98 -10.04
C PRO A 123 2.05 -5.97 -9.43
N ILE A 124 1.52 -5.61 -8.26
CA ILE A 124 0.35 -6.25 -7.64
C ILE A 124 -0.87 -5.42 -7.98
N GLU A 125 -0.81 -4.12 -7.64
CA GLU A 125 -1.94 -3.22 -7.82
C GLU A 125 -1.45 -1.81 -8.17
N VAL A 126 -2.21 -1.14 -9.05
CA VAL A 126 -2.02 0.28 -9.34
C VAL A 126 -3.32 1.01 -9.04
N ASN A 127 -3.33 1.76 -7.96
CA ASN A 127 -4.49 2.51 -7.49
C ASN A 127 -4.43 3.95 -8.00
N PRO A 128 -5.28 4.33 -8.96
CA PRO A 128 -5.26 5.64 -9.56
C PRO A 128 -5.92 6.71 -8.68
N MET A 129 -5.54 7.97 -8.87
CA MET A 129 -6.19 9.16 -8.33
C MET A 129 -6.17 9.25 -6.79
N ARG A 130 -5.29 8.52 -6.11
CA ARG A 130 -5.17 8.56 -4.65
C ARG A 130 -3.76 8.20 -4.17
N PHE A 131 -3.47 8.52 -2.90
CA PHE A 131 -2.40 7.93 -2.11
C PHE A 131 -2.94 6.76 -1.28
N GLY A 132 -2.05 5.93 -0.74
CA GLY A 132 -2.39 4.67 -0.11
C GLY A 132 -3.05 4.76 1.26
N GLY A 133 -3.48 3.59 1.78
CA GLY A 133 -3.99 3.42 3.13
C GLY A 133 -5.13 4.37 3.49
N TRP A 134 -6.09 4.60 2.59
CA TRP A 134 -7.11 5.66 2.74
C TRP A 134 -6.50 7.03 3.02
N CYS A 135 -5.40 7.34 2.35
CA CYS A 135 -4.60 8.55 2.46
C CYS A 135 -3.69 8.65 3.72
N THR A 136 -3.61 7.63 4.56
CA THR A 136 -2.75 7.63 5.76
C THR A 136 -1.27 7.40 5.45
N THR A 137 -0.93 6.89 4.26
CA THR A 137 0.47 6.78 3.81
C THR A 137 1.13 8.15 3.69
N ALA A 138 0.40 9.17 3.29
CA ALA A 138 0.91 10.54 3.27
C ALA A 138 1.23 11.07 4.67
N ASP A 139 0.46 10.67 5.68
CA ASP A 139 0.68 11.09 7.06
C ASP A 139 1.98 10.49 7.62
N ILE A 140 2.21 9.18 7.40
CA ILE A 140 3.46 8.56 7.86
C ILE A 140 4.68 9.16 7.17
N PHE A 141 4.63 9.49 5.88
CA PHE A 141 5.74 10.15 5.18
C PHE A 141 6.00 11.55 5.72
N HIS A 142 4.94 12.31 6.04
CA HIS A 142 5.08 13.60 6.70
C HIS A 142 5.75 13.48 8.07
N LEU A 143 5.31 12.55 8.91
CA LEU A 143 5.88 12.31 10.23
C LEU A 143 7.33 11.80 10.16
N ALA A 144 7.62 10.91 9.23
CA ALA A 144 8.95 10.33 9.06
C ALA A 144 9.96 11.31 8.46
N TYR A 145 9.57 12.05 7.45
CA TYR A 145 10.49 12.80 6.57
C TYR A 145 10.28 14.32 6.58
N GLY A 146 9.22 14.83 7.20
CA GLY A 146 9.00 16.25 7.42
C GLY A 146 8.43 17.04 6.24
N PHE A 147 8.24 16.43 5.07
CA PHE A 147 7.55 17.08 3.95
C PHE A 147 6.10 16.61 3.86
N ASN A 148 5.24 17.39 3.21
CA ASN A 148 3.84 17.02 3.00
C ASN A 148 3.64 16.48 1.57
N PRO A 149 3.31 15.19 1.39
CA PRO A 149 3.11 14.59 0.06
C PRO A 149 2.04 15.27 -0.78
N TYR A 150 0.97 15.74 -0.17
CA TYR A 150 -0.08 16.47 -0.88
C TYR A 150 0.41 17.81 -1.43
N LEU A 151 1.20 18.56 -0.63
CA LEU A 151 1.80 19.81 -1.11
C LEU A 151 2.79 19.54 -2.24
N CYS A 152 3.61 18.49 -2.16
CA CYS A 152 4.48 18.10 -3.26
C CYS A 152 3.69 17.90 -4.55
N TYR A 153 2.57 17.17 -4.49
CA TYR A 153 1.72 16.96 -5.65
C TYR A 153 1.08 18.27 -6.17
N PHE A 154 0.45 19.07 -5.30
CA PHE A 154 -0.25 20.28 -5.72
C PHE A 154 0.69 21.37 -6.24
N LEU A 155 1.89 21.46 -5.67
CA LEU A 155 2.91 22.42 -6.09
C LEU A 155 3.83 21.87 -7.19
N GLN A 156 3.68 20.60 -7.55
CA GLN A 156 4.53 19.90 -8.53
C GLN A 156 6.02 19.89 -8.12
N GLU A 157 6.28 19.75 -6.82
CA GLU A 157 7.60 19.77 -6.23
C GLU A 157 8.08 18.35 -5.88
N LYS A 158 9.38 18.11 -6.06
CA LYS A 158 10.02 16.85 -5.65
C LYS A 158 10.48 16.97 -4.20
N PRO A 159 10.34 15.91 -3.37
CA PRO A 159 10.98 15.88 -2.06
C PRO A 159 12.51 16.02 -2.21
N ASN A 160 13.12 16.82 -1.34
CA ASN A 160 14.57 16.81 -1.19
C ASN A 160 14.96 15.65 -0.25
N TRP A 161 15.21 14.49 -0.85
CA TRP A 161 15.52 13.27 -0.08
C TRP A 161 16.80 13.37 0.73
N ASP A 162 17.82 14.09 0.25
CA ASP A 162 19.09 14.28 0.99
C ASP A 162 18.81 15.00 2.33
N GLU A 163 17.95 16.00 2.33
CA GLU A 163 17.59 16.71 3.56
C GLU A 163 16.58 15.93 4.39
N ALA A 164 15.59 15.29 3.76
CA ALA A 164 14.54 14.54 4.43
C ALA A 164 15.07 13.30 5.19
N LEU A 165 16.14 12.69 4.68
CA LEU A 165 16.77 11.50 5.28
C LEU A 165 17.87 11.82 6.30
N LYS A 166 18.27 13.09 6.45
CA LYS A 166 19.31 13.49 7.35
C LYS A 166 18.94 13.24 8.82
N GLY A 167 19.83 12.54 9.55
CA GLY A 167 19.58 12.18 10.95
C GLY A 167 18.49 11.14 11.17
N LYS A 168 18.18 10.36 10.12
CA LYS A 168 17.19 9.27 10.17
C LYS A 168 17.83 7.88 10.21
N GLU A 169 19.14 7.81 10.32
CA GLU A 169 19.91 6.56 10.40
C GLU A 169 19.38 5.67 11.51
N GLY A 170 19.08 4.40 11.19
CA GLY A 170 18.59 3.40 12.15
C GLY A 170 17.19 3.68 12.72
N LYS A 171 16.48 4.69 12.21
CA LYS A 171 15.09 4.97 12.61
C LYS A 171 14.12 4.23 11.72
N LEU A 172 13.14 3.59 12.35
CA LEU A 172 12.08 2.87 11.72
C LEU A 172 10.74 3.59 12.03
N TYR A 173 9.93 3.78 11.01
CA TYR A 173 8.59 4.35 11.13
C TYR A 173 7.59 3.34 10.60
N SER A 174 6.54 3.07 11.36
CA SER A 174 5.56 2.05 10.98
C SER A 174 4.14 2.60 11.02
N LEU A 175 3.38 2.25 9.99
CA LEU A 175 1.93 2.36 9.98
C LEU A 175 1.37 1.01 10.42
N VAL A 176 0.62 1.00 11.52
CA VAL A 176 0.01 -0.21 12.05
C VAL A 176 -1.50 -0.10 12.00
N VAL A 177 -2.14 -1.00 11.27
CA VAL A 177 -3.60 -1.05 11.15
C VAL A 177 -4.13 -2.07 12.16
N LEU A 178 -4.92 -1.59 13.10
CA LEU A 178 -5.55 -2.42 14.13
C LEU A 178 -6.94 -2.84 13.67
N ASN A 179 -7.12 -4.14 13.51
CA ASN A 179 -8.40 -4.72 13.19
C ASN A 179 -9.00 -5.43 14.41
N ASN A 180 -10.31 -5.37 14.54
CA ASN A 180 -11.02 -6.20 15.51
C ASN A 180 -10.98 -7.66 15.04
N SER A 181 -10.07 -8.45 15.62
CA SER A 181 -9.92 -9.88 15.35
C SER A 181 -10.73 -10.78 16.30
N THR A 182 -11.64 -10.19 17.10
CA THR A 182 -12.52 -10.91 18.01
C THR A 182 -13.91 -11.10 17.41
N ASP A 183 -14.69 -12.03 17.95
CA ASP A 183 -16.10 -12.22 17.57
C ASP A 183 -17.03 -11.14 18.15
N VAL A 184 -16.47 -10.16 18.86
CA VAL A 184 -17.23 -9.05 19.45
C VAL A 184 -17.61 -8.07 18.35
N HIS A 185 -18.90 -7.92 18.10
CA HIS A 185 -19.39 -6.95 17.13
C HIS A 185 -19.06 -5.52 17.58
N VAL A 186 -18.60 -4.67 16.67
CA VAL A 186 -18.15 -3.28 16.93
C VAL A 186 -19.13 -2.45 17.78
N LYS A 187 -20.45 -2.67 17.65
CA LYS A 187 -21.49 -1.99 18.45
C LYS A 187 -21.41 -2.29 19.95
N HIS A 188 -20.70 -3.35 20.36
CA HIS A 188 -20.51 -3.73 21.76
C HIS A 188 -19.16 -3.25 22.32
N ILE A 189 -18.32 -2.62 21.49
CA ILE A 189 -17.08 -2.00 21.93
C ILE A 189 -17.44 -0.61 22.46
N THR A 190 -17.30 -0.42 23.77
CA THR A 190 -17.67 0.83 24.44
C THR A 190 -16.50 1.77 24.64
N ASP A 191 -15.29 1.24 24.62
CA ASP A 191 -14.07 2.00 24.84
C ASP A 191 -12.86 1.29 24.23
N PHE A 192 -11.80 2.04 23.98
CA PHE A 192 -10.51 1.55 23.51
C PHE A 192 -9.39 2.18 24.33
N ASP A 193 -8.65 1.34 25.05
CA ASP A 193 -7.56 1.77 25.93
C ASP A 193 -6.30 2.11 25.13
N PHE A 194 -6.27 3.33 24.59
CA PHE A 194 -5.13 3.83 23.82
C PHE A 194 -3.85 3.95 24.65
N ASP A 195 -3.95 4.29 25.93
CA ASP A 195 -2.79 4.42 26.82
C ASP A 195 -2.11 3.06 27.01
N LYS A 196 -2.91 2.01 27.21
CA LYS A 196 -2.38 0.65 27.30
C LYS A 196 -1.80 0.17 25.98
N LEU A 197 -2.40 0.54 24.84
CA LEU A 197 -1.85 0.24 23.52
C LEU A 197 -0.47 0.90 23.37
N LEU A 198 -0.39 2.21 23.61
CA LEU A 198 0.85 2.98 23.45
C LEU A 198 1.97 2.52 24.38
N ALA A 199 1.63 1.98 25.57
CA ALA A 199 2.61 1.43 26.50
C ALA A 199 3.32 0.16 25.98
N ASN A 200 2.87 -0.44 24.86
CA ASN A 200 3.49 -1.61 24.24
C ASN A 200 4.41 -1.25 23.05
N PHE A 201 4.53 0.03 22.72
CA PHE A 201 5.43 0.55 21.70
C PHE A 201 6.50 1.45 22.30
#